data_d5733fdfcfac8c7c5086458a094abe3a
#
_entry.id   d5733fdfcfac8c7c5086458a094abe3a
#
_cell.length_a   1.000
_cell.length_b   1.000
_cell.length_c   1.000
_cell.angle_alpha   90.00
_cell.angle_beta   90.00
_cell.angle_gamma   90.00
#
_symmetry.space_group_name_H-M   'P 1'
#
loop_
_entity.id
_entity.type
_entity.pdbx_description
1 polymer ?
#
loop_
_entity_poly.entity_id
_entity_poly.type
_entity_poly.pdbx_seq_one_letter_code
_entity_poly.pdbx_strand_id
1 'polypeptide(L)'
;DLMTAANDCDAPTVSMEDAEKYEQQEFEYATARAIPALQDIGVQPRAVRLVGNPGDAIARYANKEKLDLVVMGSHGFTNFKSAVLGSVATRVAAEAECPILIIL
;
A
#
# COMPACT_ATOMS: atom_id res chain seq x y z
N ASP A 1 5.55 -9.49 0.87
CA ASP A 1 4.62 -9.71 1.96
C ASP A 1 5.20 -10.71 2.96
N LEU A 2 5.46 -10.25 4.17
CA LEU A 2 6.09 -11.06 5.23
C LEU A 2 5.24 -12.24 5.65
N MET A 3 3.93 -12.08 5.65
CA MET A 3 3.03 -13.16 6.02
C MET A 3 3.08 -14.29 4.99
N THR A 4 3.13 -13.95 3.72
CA THR A 4 3.26 -14.93 2.65
C THR A 4 4.59 -15.65 2.74
N ALA A 5 5.67 -14.93 2.97
CA ALA A 5 6.99 -15.53 3.11
C ALA A 5 7.05 -16.50 4.30
N ALA A 6 6.42 -16.14 5.42
CA ALA A 6 6.38 -17.01 6.58
C ALA A 6 5.59 -18.30 6.31
N ASN A 7 4.56 -18.22 5.50
CA ASN A 7 3.77 -19.38 5.13
C ASN A 7 4.47 -20.29 4.14
N ASP A 8 5.30 -19.75 3.27
CA ASP A 8 6.00 -20.50 2.24
C ASP A 8 7.22 -21.23 2.77
N CYS A 9 7.77 -20.77 3.86
CA CYS A 9 8.91 -21.41 4.49
C CYS A 9 8.42 -22.35 5.56
N ASP A 10 8.81 -23.57 5.58
CA ASP A 10 8.52 -24.49 6.68
C ASP A 10 9.09 -23.98 8.01
N ALA A 11 9.14 -22.69 8.14
CA ALA A 11 9.63 -21.99 9.30
C ALA A 11 8.65 -22.15 10.46
N PRO A 12 9.12 -22.05 11.69
CA PRO A 12 8.24 -22.07 12.85
C PRO A 12 7.17 -21.00 12.70
N THR A 13 5.97 -21.36 13.09
CA THR A 13 4.80 -20.48 12.99
C THR A 13 5.08 -19.16 13.69
N VAL A 14 4.97 -18.07 12.96
CA VAL A 14 5.08 -16.74 13.55
C VAL A 14 3.79 -16.50 14.34
N SER A 15 3.91 -16.05 15.59
CA SER A 15 2.74 -15.76 16.39
C SER A 15 1.99 -14.55 15.83
N MET A 16 0.71 -14.43 16.17
CA MET A 16 -0.09 -13.27 15.74
C MET A 16 0.52 -11.96 16.24
N GLU A 17 1.05 -11.97 17.47
CA GLU A 17 1.72 -10.79 18.03
C GLU A 17 2.95 -10.39 17.21
N ASP A 18 3.76 -11.39 16.82
CA ASP A 18 4.94 -11.13 16.01
C ASP A 18 4.58 -10.63 14.62
N ALA A 19 3.53 -11.18 14.04
CA ALA A 19 3.04 -10.74 12.74
C ALA A 19 2.55 -9.29 12.79
N GLU A 20 1.80 -8.94 13.81
CA GLU A 20 1.32 -7.57 14.01
C GLU A 20 2.47 -6.59 14.22
N LYS A 21 3.46 -7.01 15.00
CA LYS A 21 4.66 -6.22 15.25
C LYS A 21 5.42 -5.95 13.96
N TYR A 22 5.54 -6.96 13.12
CA TYR A 22 6.19 -6.86 11.83
C TYR A 22 5.46 -5.90 10.90
N GLU A 23 4.15 -6.02 10.82
CA GLU A 23 3.32 -5.14 10.00
C GLU A 23 3.43 -3.70 10.46
N GLN A 24 3.45 -3.48 11.77
CA GLN A 24 3.61 -2.14 12.34
C GLN A 24 4.97 -1.55 11.99
N GLN A 25 6.04 -2.34 12.06
CA GLN A 25 7.37 -1.89 11.69
C GLN A 25 7.46 -1.53 10.21
N GLU A 26 6.85 -2.32 9.34
CA GLU A 26 6.82 -2.02 7.91
C GLU A 26 6.05 -0.72 7.65
N PHE A 27 4.94 -0.52 8.33
CA PHE A 27 4.16 0.69 8.22
C PHE A 27 4.98 1.90 8.64
N GLU A 28 5.66 1.83 9.77
CA GLU A 28 6.51 2.91 10.25
C GLU A 28 7.66 3.20 9.29
N TYR A 29 8.27 2.16 8.74
CA TYR A 29 9.34 2.31 7.77
C TYR A 29 8.84 2.98 6.49
N ALA A 30 7.71 2.54 5.99
CA ALA A 30 7.12 3.08 4.76
C ALA A 30 6.75 4.56 4.90
N THR A 31 6.24 4.96 6.08
CA THR A 31 5.80 6.34 6.31
C THR A 31 6.92 7.27 6.76
N ALA A 32 8.03 6.73 7.24
CA ALA A 32 9.12 7.54 7.82
C ALA A 32 9.72 8.56 6.85
N ARG A 33 9.70 8.27 5.55
CA ARG A 33 10.21 9.19 4.53
C ARG A 33 9.12 10.05 3.92
N ALA A 34 7.94 9.49 3.74
CA ALA A 34 6.84 10.16 3.08
C ALA A 34 6.25 11.29 3.93
N ILE A 35 6.08 11.06 5.22
CA ILE A 35 5.47 12.05 6.11
C ILE A 35 6.28 13.33 6.19
N PRO A 36 7.60 13.30 6.48
CA PRO A 36 8.39 14.52 6.50
C PRO A 36 8.41 15.24 5.16
N ALA A 37 8.48 14.51 4.06
CA ALA A 37 8.50 15.10 2.73
C ALA A 37 7.22 15.89 2.44
N LEU A 38 6.08 15.36 2.84
CA LEU A 38 4.80 16.04 2.68
C LEU A 38 4.67 17.24 3.62
N GLN A 39 5.14 17.11 4.85
CA GLN A 39 5.13 18.20 5.81
C GLN A 39 6.00 19.37 5.34
N ASP A 40 7.11 19.10 4.69
CA ASP A 40 8.01 20.13 4.17
C ASP A 40 7.35 21.00 3.11
N ILE A 41 6.37 20.48 2.40
CA ILE A 41 5.63 21.25 1.39
C ILE A 41 4.27 21.72 1.91
N GLY A 42 4.06 21.67 3.21
CA GLY A 42 2.86 22.23 3.84
C GLY A 42 1.66 21.28 3.88
N VAL A 43 1.85 20.01 3.59
CA VAL A 43 0.78 19.01 3.67
C VAL A 43 0.82 18.32 5.03
N GLN A 44 -0.35 18.18 5.66
CA GLN A 44 -0.47 17.44 6.91
C GLN A 44 -1.03 16.06 6.59
N PRO A 45 -0.16 15.06 6.40
CA PRO A 45 -0.63 13.74 6.01
C PRO A 45 -1.22 12.98 7.19
N ARG A 46 -2.20 12.16 6.90
CA ARG A 46 -2.73 11.19 7.84
C ARG A 46 -2.32 9.80 7.35
N ALA A 47 -1.50 9.11 8.14
CA ALA A 47 -1.06 7.77 7.78
C ALA A 47 -2.12 6.76 8.20
N VAL A 48 -2.52 5.92 7.27
CA VAL A 48 -3.53 4.88 7.51
C VAL A 48 -2.97 3.55 7.06
N ARG A 49 -3.06 2.55 7.92
CA ARG A 49 -2.66 1.19 7.58
C ARG A 49 -3.89 0.39 7.21
N LEU A 50 -3.85 -0.22 6.04
CA LEU A 50 -4.92 -1.09 5.55
C LEU A 50 -4.42 -2.53 5.54
N VAL A 51 -5.31 -3.46 5.84
CA VAL A 51 -5.01 -4.89 5.87
C VAL A 51 -5.84 -5.61 4.82
N GLY A 52 -5.24 -6.61 4.18
CA GLY A 52 -5.89 -7.40 3.16
C GLY A 52 -5.18 -7.33 1.83
N ASN A 53 -5.87 -7.70 0.77
CA ASN A 53 -5.34 -7.58 -0.59
C ASN A 53 -5.14 -6.10 -0.91
N PRO A 54 -3.93 -5.67 -1.31
CA PRO A 54 -3.65 -4.24 -1.47
C PRO A 54 -4.60 -3.51 -2.41
N GLY A 55 -4.85 -4.06 -3.59
CA GLY A 55 -5.72 -3.40 -4.56
C GLY A 55 -7.14 -3.24 -4.05
N ASP A 56 -7.69 -4.30 -3.49
CA ASP A 56 -9.05 -4.28 -2.95
C ASP A 56 -9.15 -3.35 -1.74
N ALA A 57 -8.17 -3.40 -0.86
CA ALA A 57 -8.15 -2.59 0.35
C ALA A 57 -8.08 -1.09 0.03
N ILE A 58 -7.24 -0.71 -0.93
CA ILE A 58 -7.09 0.68 -1.35
C ILE A 58 -8.38 1.18 -2.00
N ALA A 59 -8.93 0.42 -2.92
CA ALA A 59 -10.17 0.82 -3.62
C ALA A 59 -11.33 0.94 -2.64
N ARG A 60 -11.46 -0.02 -1.73
CA ARG A 60 -12.51 0.01 -0.73
C ARG A 60 -12.39 1.21 0.21
N TYR A 61 -11.18 1.51 0.64
CA TYR A 61 -10.92 2.67 1.49
C TYR A 61 -11.25 3.96 0.75
N ALA A 62 -10.79 4.08 -0.50
CA ALA A 62 -11.05 5.26 -1.32
C ALA A 62 -12.56 5.51 -1.50
N ASN A 63 -13.31 4.45 -1.75
CA ASN A 63 -14.76 4.55 -1.95
C ASN A 63 -15.49 4.87 -0.65
N LYS A 64 -15.10 4.22 0.43
CA LYS A 64 -15.69 4.44 1.75
C LYS A 64 -15.48 5.87 2.24
N GLU A 65 -14.26 6.37 2.09
CA GLU A 65 -13.90 7.72 2.55
C GLU A 65 -14.20 8.80 1.51
N LYS A 66 -14.71 8.40 0.35
CA LYS A 66 -15.05 9.30 -0.76
C LYS A 66 -13.90 10.22 -1.11
N LEU A 67 -12.74 9.62 -1.35
CA LEU A 67 -11.55 10.37 -1.73
C LEU A 67 -11.75 11.04 -3.08
N ASP A 68 -11.14 12.19 -3.26
CA ASP A 68 -11.23 12.95 -4.50
C ASP A 68 -10.26 12.45 -5.57
N LEU A 69 -9.16 11.85 -5.15
CA LEU A 69 -8.11 11.39 -6.05
C LEU A 69 -7.22 10.37 -5.33
N VAL A 70 -6.85 9.32 -6.04
CA VAL A 70 -5.83 8.38 -5.58
C VAL A 70 -4.58 8.57 -6.44
N VAL A 71 -3.44 8.74 -5.81
CA VAL A 71 -2.14 8.83 -6.49
C VAL A 71 -1.32 7.61 -6.10
N MET A 72 -0.83 6.89 -7.09
CA MET A 72 -0.07 5.68 -6.82
C MET A 72 0.93 5.41 -7.93
N GLY A 73 1.94 4.59 -7.63
CA GLY A 73 2.87 4.11 -8.65
C GLY A 73 2.24 3.02 -9.50
N SER A 74 2.75 2.86 -10.69
CA SER A 74 2.29 1.82 -11.62
C SER A 74 2.71 0.43 -11.18
N HIS A 75 3.84 0.32 -10.47
CA HIS A 75 4.40 -0.92 -9.95
C HIS A 75 4.87 -0.69 -8.51
N GLY A 76 4.81 -1.73 -7.68
CA GLY A 76 5.28 -1.61 -6.32
C GLY A 76 6.80 -1.52 -6.22
N PHE A 77 7.41 -2.47 -5.53
CA PHE A 77 8.84 -2.45 -5.28
C PHE A 77 9.68 -3.02 -6.43
N THR A 78 9.07 -3.37 -7.55
CA THR A 78 9.79 -3.94 -8.68
C THR A 78 10.18 -2.83 -9.64
N ASN A 79 11.46 -2.81 -10.05
CA ASN A 79 11.98 -1.89 -11.06
C ASN A 79 11.54 -2.33 -12.47
N PHE A 80 10.27 -2.58 -12.63
CA PHE A 80 9.76 -3.06 -13.89
C PHE A 80 9.45 -1.89 -14.80
N LYS A 81 10.20 -1.77 -15.88
CA LYS A 81 10.03 -0.68 -16.87
C LYS A 81 9.12 -1.10 -18.02
N SER A 82 8.12 -1.91 -17.77
CA SER A 82 7.19 -2.26 -18.82
C SER A 82 6.02 -1.28 -18.85
N ALA A 83 5.37 -1.17 -19.99
CA ALA A 83 4.19 -0.34 -20.14
C ALA A 83 2.95 -0.96 -19.48
N VAL A 84 3.08 -2.13 -18.89
CA VAL A 84 1.98 -2.85 -18.26
C VAL A 84 1.81 -2.38 -16.82
N LEU A 85 0.58 -2.10 -16.43
CA LEU A 85 0.28 -1.72 -15.04
C LEU A 85 0.47 -2.91 -14.10
N GLY A 86 0.95 -2.63 -12.89
CA GLY A 86 1.04 -3.64 -11.85
C GLY A 86 -0.35 -4.11 -11.40
N SER A 87 -0.39 -5.24 -10.72
CA SER A 87 -1.66 -5.85 -10.30
C SER A 87 -2.44 -4.95 -9.34
N VAL A 88 -1.77 -4.27 -8.43
CA VAL A 88 -2.43 -3.37 -7.48
C VAL A 88 -3.04 -2.18 -8.22
N ALA A 89 -2.26 -1.54 -9.10
CA ALA A 89 -2.74 -0.39 -9.88
C ALA A 89 -3.92 -0.78 -10.76
N THR A 90 -3.86 -1.94 -11.39
CA THR A 90 -4.95 -2.45 -12.23
C THR A 90 -6.23 -2.64 -11.42
N ARG A 91 -6.10 -3.23 -10.23
CA ARG A 91 -7.25 -3.48 -9.38
C ARG A 91 -7.88 -2.19 -8.87
N VAL A 92 -7.04 -1.25 -8.43
CA VAL A 92 -7.53 0.06 -7.95
C VAL A 92 -8.22 0.80 -9.09
N ALA A 93 -7.64 0.78 -10.29
CA ALA A 93 -8.24 1.43 -11.45
C ALA A 93 -9.59 0.84 -11.80
N ALA A 94 -9.76 -0.47 -11.63
CA ALA A 94 -11.02 -1.14 -11.94
C ALA A 94 -12.12 -0.87 -10.90
N GLU A 95 -11.77 -0.71 -9.64
CA GLU A 95 -12.75 -0.70 -8.54
C GLU A 95 -12.95 0.64 -7.86
N ALA A 96 -11.99 1.56 -7.95
CA ALA A 96 -12.14 2.87 -7.33
C ALA A 96 -13.13 3.73 -8.09
N GLU A 97 -13.95 4.45 -7.34
CA GLU A 97 -14.98 5.34 -7.91
C GLU A 97 -14.45 6.75 -8.17
N CYS A 98 -13.27 7.09 -7.68
CA CYS A 98 -12.65 8.39 -7.88
C CYS A 98 -11.55 8.31 -8.94
N PRO A 99 -11.11 9.45 -9.47
CA PRO A 99 -9.98 9.50 -10.40
C PRO A 99 -8.71 8.95 -9.77
N ILE A 100 -7.86 8.36 -10.60
CA ILE A 100 -6.60 7.79 -10.18
C ILE A 100 -5.49 8.37 -11.04
N LEU A 101 -4.46 8.88 -10.40
CA LEU A 101 -3.24 9.33 -11.06
C LEU A 101 -2.17 8.27 -10.85
N ILE A 102 -1.68 7.72 -11.95
CA ILE A 102 -0.68 6.65 -11.91
C ILE A 102 0.65 7.22 -12.37
N ILE A 103 1.67 7.04 -11.54
CA ILE A 103 3.03 7.51 -11.82
C ILE A 103 3.83 6.33 -12.36
N LEU A 104 4.36 6.47 -13.54
CA LEU A 104 5.16 5.42 -14.20
C LEU A 104 6.59 5.37 -13.69
#